data_b0dd93d02e529dc92067b7a3973fba5a
#
_entry.id   b0dd93d02e529dc92067b7a3973fba5a
#
_cell.length_a   1.000
_cell.length_b   1.000
_cell.length_c   1.000
_cell.angle_alpha   90.00
_cell.angle_beta   90.00
_cell.angle_gamma   90.00
#
_symmetry.space_group_name_H-M   'P 1'
#
loop_
_entity.id
_entity.type
_entity.pdbx_description
1 polymer ?
#
loop_
_entity_poly.entity_id
_entity_poly.type
_entity_poly.pdbx_seq_one_letter_code
_entity_poly.pdbx_strand_id
1 'polypeptide(L)'
;MKDKKKIGLILMYLSFGIVMAGLGANDALRGVFSPIFKDHFTLSSVQISMIIVMSYAGNLIFLWAGTRLADRFEKKKVMMGILLIWMIALLVYVTTDNYYVLLITMLFTMGASTLMNTMINLFVPMYFAAPGLIVNTLFFVQGIGTTGSQMILGQVATGFSWWQKTNLLLFSLGLIGLILFLFAGKKAVVLKSETTDAKNDFDSASKAKPKVQMNSPILWLLVLVFGFYFIGEHGVLNWLLLYCKDQFGMDSNQASIYLSMFSGTMMIGRLVMAPLVQKWGPSRSIQIFGGIGTVLYAVGIFCGKPTLMLVGISGLFVSILYPTLLLFVQQYYPSSIASTATGTIISIATIFDIAFNLLFGKIIDQMGYHLGFMILPVSMIIFYLIVNFLIKKYKPLRKLGKN
;
A
#
# COMPACT_ATOMS: atom_id res chain seq x y z
N MET A 1 -10.65 38.57 2.56
CA MET A 1 -11.05 37.24 3.09
C MET A 1 -10.93 36.11 2.08
N LYS A 2 -11.38 36.26 0.82
CA LYS A 2 -11.26 35.22 -0.24
C LYS A 2 -9.80 34.78 -0.48
N ASP A 3 -8.85 35.69 -0.56
CA ASP A 3 -7.44 35.36 -0.82
C ASP A 3 -6.78 34.58 0.30
N LYS A 4 -7.08 34.91 1.58
CA LYS A 4 -6.55 34.15 2.74
C LYS A 4 -7.04 32.70 2.74
N LYS A 5 -8.31 32.47 2.35
CA LYS A 5 -8.90 31.12 2.21
C LYS A 5 -8.22 30.33 1.09
N LYS A 6 -8.00 30.95 -0.08
CA LYS A 6 -7.33 30.34 -1.21
C LYS A 6 -5.88 29.94 -0.87
N ILE A 7 -5.14 30.83 -0.20
CA ILE A 7 -3.78 30.54 0.27
C ILE A 7 -3.78 29.37 1.27
N GLY A 8 -4.73 29.31 2.20
CA GLY A 8 -4.85 28.20 3.15
C GLY A 8 -5.07 26.85 2.47
N LEU A 9 -5.91 26.79 1.43
CA LEU A 9 -6.15 25.58 0.66
C LEU A 9 -4.92 25.14 -0.15
N ILE A 10 -4.19 26.10 -0.74
CA ILE A 10 -2.94 25.80 -1.48
C ILE A 10 -1.89 25.24 -0.52
N LEU A 11 -1.70 25.87 0.66
CA LEU A 11 -0.75 25.40 1.66
C LEU A 11 -1.10 23.98 2.15
N MET A 12 -2.40 23.69 2.34
CA MET A 12 -2.86 22.35 2.73
C MET A 12 -2.59 21.30 1.65
N TYR A 13 -2.87 21.63 0.39
CA TYR A 13 -2.58 20.75 -0.74
C TYR A 13 -1.08 20.48 -0.88
N LEU A 14 -0.23 21.50 -0.78
CA LEU A 14 1.22 21.35 -0.81
C LEU A 14 1.72 20.52 0.37
N SER A 15 1.20 20.75 1.59
CA SER A 15 1.53 19.93 2.75
C SER A 15 1.20 18.46 2.51
N PHE A 16 -0.01 18.15 2.07
CA PHE A 16 -0.41 16.78 1.78
C PHE A 16 0.42 16.16 0.65
N GLY A 17 0.74 16.93 -0.40
CA GLY A 17 1.58 16.46 -1.51
C GLY A 17 2.99 16.07 -1.05
N ILE A 18 3.65 16.93 -0.27
CA ILE A 18 4.99 16.66 0.27
C ILE A 18 4.98 15.45 1.19
N VAL A 19 3.99 15.38 2.10
CA VAL A 19 3.83 14.22 2.99
C VAL A 19 3.59 12.95 2.19
N MET A 20 2.68 12.95 1.21
CA MET A 20 2.39 11.77 0.38
C MET A 20 3.61 11.31 -0.42
N ALA A 21 4.41 12.23 -0.98
CA ALA A 21 5.68 11.87 -1.62
C ALA A 21 6.63 11.17 -0.62
N GLY A 22 6.75 11.71 0.60
CA GLY A 22 7.54 11.12 1.67
C GLY A 22 7.03 9.74 2.11
N LEU A 23 5.71 9.55 2.21
CA LEU A 23 5.10 8.26 2.55
C LEU A 23 5.36 7.22 1.45
N GLY A 24 5.23 7.62 0.17
CA GLY A 24 5.55 6.74 -0.94
C GLY A 24 7.02 6.30 -0.95
N ALA A 25 7.93 7.24 -0.70
CA ALA A 25 9.34 6.93 -0.54
C ALA A 25 9.57 5.97 0.65
N ASN A 26 8.99 6.25 1.82
CA ASN A 26 9.09 5.41 3.01
C ASN A 26 8.63 3.97 2.76
N ASP A 27 7.52 3.78 2.05
CA ASP A 27 7.00 2.45 1.72
C ASP A 27 7.96 1.66 0.81
N ALA A 28 8.70 2.34 -0.06
CA ALA A 28 9.68 1.74 -0.98
C ALA A 28 10.97 1.27 -0.28
N LEU A 29 11.34 1.92 0.83
CA LEU A 29 12.65 1.71 1.47
C LEU A 29 12.88 0.28 1.92
N ARG A 30 11.85 -0.45 2.35
CA ARG A 30 11.99 -1.86 2.76
C ARG A 30 12.62 -2.72 1.67
N GLY A 31 12.05 -2.65 0.46
CA GLY A 31 12.53 -3.45 -0.66
C GLY A 31 13.91 -3.02 -1.12
N VAL A 32 14.14 -1.70 -1.22
CA VAL A 32 15.40 -1.13 -1.72
C VAL A 32 16.56 -1.39 -0.77
N PHE A 33 16.36 -1.23 0.53
CA PHE A 33 17.41 -1.40 1.53
C PHE A 33 17.56 -2.83 2.06
N SER A 34 16.67 -3.76 1.70
CA SER A 34 16.77 -5.17 2.13
C SER A 34 18.14 -5.79 1.88
N PRO A 35 18.81 -5.63 0.73
CA PRO A 35 20.17 -6.14 0.53
C PRO A 35 21.19 -5.46 1.45
N ILE A 36 21.08 -4.14 1.64
CA ILE A 36 21.99 -3.39 2.52
C ILE A 36 21.81 -3.83 3.98
N PHE A 37 20.58 -4.06 4.42
CA PHE A 37 20.32 -4.61 5.77
C PHE A 37 20.89 -6.02 5.93
N LYS A 38 20.70 -6.87 4.90
CA LYS A 38 21.21 -8.24 4.87
C LYS A 38 22.73 -8.24 5.06
N ASP A 39 23.44 -7.41 4.31
CA ASP A 39 24.89 -7.32 4.32
C ASP A 39 25.40 -6.64 5.61
N HIS A 40 24.80 -5.52 6.02
CA HIS A 40 25.25 -4.71 7.17
C HIS A 40 25.05 -5.42 8.51
N PHE A 41 23.90 -6.05 8.72
CA PHE A 41 23.58 -6.76 9.97
C PHE A 41 23.81 -8.28 9.85
N THR A 42 24.33 -8.78 8.74
CA THR A 42 24.55 -10.23 8.47
C THR A 42 23.29 -11.06 8.67
N LEU A 43 22.16 -10.59 8.09
CA LEU A 43 20.84 -11.15 8.35
C LEU A 43 20.55 -12.40 7.50
N SER A 44 19.89 -13.38 8.11
CA SER A 44 19.20 -14.46 7.41
C SER A 44 17.94 -13.95 6.70
N SER A 45 17.39 -14.73 5.77
CA SER A 45 16.12 -14.35 5.10
C SER A 45 14.94 -14.33 6.06
N VAL A 46 14.96 -15.15 7.12
CA VAL A 46 13.99 -15.06 8.23
C VAL A 46 14.06 -13.69 8.91
N GLN A 47 15.25 -13.18 9.18
CA GLN A 47 15.40 -11.86 9.81
C GLN A 47 14.98 -10.72 8.88
N ILE A 48 15.22 -10.83 7.57
CA ILE A 48 14.67 -9.90 6.58
C ILE A 48 13.15 -9.96 6.57
N SER A 49 12.55 -11.16 6.61
CA SER A 49 11.09 -11.29 6.67
C SER A 49 10.49 -10.67 7.93
N MET A 50 11.22 -10.66 9.07
CA MET A 50 10.77 -9.96 10.29
C MET A 50 10.61 -8.45 10.08
N ILE A 51 11.47 -7.81 9.28
CA ILE A 51 11.33 -6.39 8.91
C ILE A 51 9.99 -6.15 8.18
N ILE A 52 9.66 -7.04 7.25
CA ILE A 52 8.40 -6.97 6.48
C ILE A 52 7.20 -7.19 7.39
N VAL A 53 7.26 -8.21 8.24
CA VAL A 53 6.21 -8.55 9.22
C VAL A 53 5.94 -7.41 10.19
N MET A 54 6.98 -6.80 10.76
CA MET A 54 6.86 -5.66 11.66
C MET A 54 6.22 -4.46 10.97
N SER A 55 6.50 -4.26 9.68
CA SER A 55 5.86 -3.23 8.86
C SER A 55 4.35 -3.44 8.74
N TYR A 56 3.92 -4.65 8.38
CA TYR A 56 2.50 -4.96 8.21
C TYR A 56 1.75 -5.03 9.55
N ALA A 57 2.40 -5.52 10.60
CA ALA A 57 1.86 -5.47 11.95
C ALA A 57 1.61 -4.03 12.39
N GLY A 58 2.56 -3.13 12.12
CA GLY A 58 2.41 -1.70 12.36
C GLY A 58 1.20 -1.12 11.60
N ASN A 59 1.07 -1.44 10.32
CA ASN A 59 -0.07 -0.99 9.50
C ASN A 59 -1.42 -1.40 10.13
N LEU A 60 -1.55 -2.67 10.54
CA LEU A 60 -2.78 -3.18 11.16
C LEU A 60 -3.07 -2.51 12.52
N ILE A 61 -2.07 -2.43 13.39
CA ILE A 61 -2.21 -1.88 14.74
C ILE A 61 -2.60 -0.40 14.67
N PHE A 62 -1.87 0.38 13.87
CA PHE A 62 -2.12 1.82 13.76
C PHE A 62 -3.44 2.13 13.06
N LEU A 63 -3.82 1.36 12.04
CA LEU A 63 -5.11 1.54 11.40
C LEU A 63 -6.25 1.25 12.37
N TRP A 64 -6.15 0.15 13.13
CA TRP A 64 -7.18 -0.24 14.09
C TRP A 64 -7.28 0.73 15.28
N ALA A 65 -6.17 1.13 15.87
CA ALA A 65 -6.15 2.06 16.99
C ALA A 65 -6.43 3.50 16.54
N GLY A 66 -5.83 3.91 15.44
CA GLY A 66 -5.84 5.30 14.97
C GLY A 66 -7.19 5.75 14.45
N THR A 67 -7.96 4.89 13.78
CA THR A 67 -9.32 5.22 13.38
C THR A 67 -10.21 5.51 14.59
N ARG A 68 -10.08 4.72 15.67
CA ARG A 68 -10.78 4.95 16.93
C ARG A 68 -10.36 6.25 17.63
N LEU A 69 -9.06 6.59 17.55
CA LEU A 69 -8.57 7.87 18.05
C LEU A 69 -9.15 9.04 17.23
N ALA A 70 -9.22 8.91 15.91
CA ALA A 70 -9.77 9.92 15.02
C ALA A 70 -11.28 10.18 15.25
N ASP A 71 -12.01 9.17 15.77
CA ASP A 71 -13.41 9.32 16.16
C ASP A 71 -13.58 10.02 17.53
N ARG A 72 -12.60 9.86 18.44
CA ARG A 72 -12.67 10.42 19.82
C ARG A 72 -12.03 11.80 19.95
N PHE A 73 -11.01 12.10 19.16
CA PHE A 73 -10.25 13.32 19.25
C PHE A 73 -10.42 14.17 17.98
N GLU A 74 -10.10 15.45 18.11
CA GLU A 74 -10.06 16.37 16.97
C GLU A 74 -9.10 15.82 15.89
N LYS A 75 -9.62 15.55 14.71
CA LYS A 75 -8.87 14.94 13.58
C LYS A 75 -7.53 15.64 13.31
N LYS A 76 -7.50 16.98 13.46
CA LYS A 76 -6.28 17.77 13.26
C LYS A 76 -5.20 17.43 14.30
N LYS A 77 -5.55 17.24 15.56
CA LYS A 77 -4.61 16.84 16.61
C LYS A 77 -4.10 15.43 16.40
N VAL A 78 -5.00 14.52 15.97
CA VAL A 78 -4.62 13.15 15.62
C VAL A 78 -3.63 13.15 14.46
N MET A 79 -3.90 13.89 13.37
CA MET A 79 -2.99 14.01 12.23
C MET A 79 -1.62 14.55 12.64
N MET A 80 -1.57 15.58 13.48
CA MET A 80 -0.32 16.13 13.99
C MET A 80 0.45 15.13 14.84
N GLY A 81 -0.25 14.42 15.74
CA GLY A 81 0.35 13.39 16.60
C GLY A 81 0.97 12.24 15.79
N ILE A 82 0.27 11.78 14.76
CA ILE A 82 0.77 10.72 13.88
C ILE A 82 1.99 11.18 13.09
N LEU A 83 1.96 12.40 12.55
CA LEU A 83 3.08 12.98 11.82
C LEU A 83 4.31 13.11 12.72
N LEU A 84 4.13 13.51 13.98
CA LEU A 84 5.21 13.56 14.97
C LEU A 84 5.77 12.17 15.29
N ILE A 85 4.92 11.15 15.47
CA ILE A 85 5.36 9.75 15.67
C ILE A 85 6.20 9.30 14.48
N TRP A 86 5.75 9.55 13.25
CA TRP A 86 6.48 9.21 12.04
C TRP A 86 7.85 9.90 11.99
N MET A 87 7.91 11.21 12.27
CA MET A 87 9.14 11.98 12.29
C MET A 87 10.13 11.51 13.38
N ILE A 88 9.63 11.21 14.59
CA ILE A 88 10.47 10.66 15.67
C ILE A 88 11.06 9.31 15.25
N ALA A 89 10.24 8.43 14.67
CA ALA A 89 10.69 7.15 14.18
C ALA A 89 11.78 7.29 13.08
N LEU A 90 11.63 8.26 12.16
CA LEU A 90 12.66 8.55 11.16
C LEU A 90 13.98 9.02 11.80
N LEU A 91 13.93 9.83 12.87
CA LEU A 91 15.13 10.24 13.62
C LEU A 91 15.78 9.06 14.35
N VAL A 92 15.01 8.13 14.89
CA VAL A 92 15.56 6.90 15.48
C VAL A 92 16.35 6.11 14.43
N TYR A 93 15.89 6.03 13.19
CA TYR A 93 16.66 5.38 12.11
C TYR A 93 17.98 6.09 11.79
N VAL A 94 18.05 7.41 11.97
CA VAL A 94 19.29 8.18 11.72
C VAL A 94 20.33 7.91 12.79
N THR A 95 19.89 7.71 14.03
CA THR A 95 20.77 7.61 15.21
C THR A 95 21.12 6.18 15.62
N THR A 96 20.44 5.19 15.04
CA THR A 96 20.58 3.80 15.48
C THR A 96 21.30 2.94 14.45
N ASP A 97 22.13 2.02 14.96
CA ASP A 97 22.81 0.96 14.21
C ASP A 97 22.55 -0.38 14.93
N ASN A 98 21.27 -0.68 15.14
CA ASN A 98 20.84 -1.90 15.82
C ASN A 98 19.61 -2.49 15.14
N TYR A 99 19.72 -3.76 14.77
CA TYR A 99 18.65 -4.48 14.07
C TYR A 99 17.33 -4.54 14.86
N TYR A 100 17.36 -4.76 16.17
CA TYR A 100 16.13 -4.86 16.97
C TYR A 100 15.43 -3.52 17.11
N VAL A 101 16.21 -2.43 17.24
CA VAL A 101 15.68 -1.07 17.23
C VAL A 101 15.06 -0.76 15.86
N LEU A 102 15.72 -1.16 14.75
CA LEU A 102 15.19 -1.04 13.41
C LEU A 102 13.84 -1.76 13.27
N LEU A 103 13.70 -2.98 13.79
CA LEU A 103 12.44 -3.73 13.76
C LEU A 103 11.30 -3.00 14.48
N ILE A 104 11.54 -2.55 15.71
CA ILE A 104 10.54 -1.83 16.50
C ILE A 104 10.17 -0.52 15.80
N THR A 105 11.17 0.21 15.33
CA THR A 105 10.95 1.49 14.63
C THR A 105 10.19 1.28 13.32
N MET A 106 10.40 0.16 12.63
CA MET A 106 9.67 -0.19 11.40
C MET A 106 8.16 -0.32 11.65
N LEU A 107 7.77 -0.91 12.78
CA LEU A 107 6.37 -0.99 13.18
C LEU A 107 5.75 0.41 13.32
N PHE A 108 6.43 1.32 14.01
CA PHE A 108 5.93 2.69 14.21
C PHE A 108 5.92 3.51 12.93
N THR A 109 6.99 3.43 12.13
CA THR A 109 7.13 4.22 10.91
C THR A 109 6.07 3.83 9.88
N MET A 110 5.91 2.53 9.64
CA MET A 110 4.95 2.03 8.64
C MET A 110 3.51 2.17 9.13
N GLY A 111 3.27 1.92 10.43
CA GLY A 111 1.96 2.14 11.02
C GLY A 111 1.53 3.61 10.95
N ALA A 112 2.41 4.54 11.30
CA ALA A 112 2.15 5.96 11.18
C ALA A 112 1.93 6.39 9.72
N SER A 113 2.71 5.84 8.76
CA SER A 113 2.55 6.07 7.31
C SER A 113 1.15 5.69 6.85
N THR A 114 0.70 4.47 7.16
CA THR A 114 -0.63 3.98 6.76
C THR A 114 -1.77 4.79 7.36
N LEU A 115 -1.67 5.13 8.65
CA LEU A 115 -2.69 5.94 9.31
C LEU A 115 -2.72 7.37 8.78
N MET A 116 -1.56 7.97 8.50
CA MET A 116 -1.44 9.30 7.92
C MET A 116 -2.06 9.37 6.52
N ASN A 117 -1.82 8.36 5.69
CA ASN A 117 -2.47 8.21 4.39
C ASN A 117 -4.00 8.18 4.53
N THR A 118 -4.52 7.40 5.48
CA THR A 118 -5.95 7.33 5.79
C THR A 118 -6.48 8.69 6.25
N MET A 119 -5.77 9.38 7.14
CA MET A 119 -6.19 10.70 7.63
C MET A 119 -6.23 11.76 6.52
N ILE A 120 -5.25 11.77 5.60
CA ILE A 120 -5.27 12.68 4.44
C ILE A 120 -6.53 12.46 3.61
N ASN A 121 -6.90 11.20 3.35
CA ASN A 121 -8.12 10.86 2.62
C ASN A 121 -9.40 11.32 3.33
N LEU A 122 -9.41 11.36 4.67
CA LEU A 122 -10.52 11.91 5.47
C LEU A 122 -10.55 13.44 5.47
N PHE A 123 -9.38 14.09 5.38
CA PHE A 123 -9.29 15.54 5.34
C PHE A 123 -9.70 16.15 3.99
N VAL A 124 -9.33 15.51 2.89
CA VAL A 124 -9.55 16.06 1.54
C VAL A 124 -11.01 16.45 1.29
N PRO A 125 -12.04 15.63 1.58
CA PRO A 125 -13.43 16.02 1.37
C PRO A 125 -13.90 17.18 2.27
N MET A 126 -13.24 17.42 3.40
CA MET A 126 -13.60 18.50 4.32
C MET A 126 -13.19 19.89 3.80
N TYR A 127 -12.20 19.97 2.94
CA TYR A 127 -11.59 21.22 2.52
C TYR A 127 -11.65 21.51 1.02
N PHE A 128 -11.78 20.49 0.17
CA PHE A 128 -11.70 20.62 -1.28
C PHE A 128 -13.03 20.28 -1.95
N ALA A 129 -13.41 21.09 -2.94
CA ALA A 129 -14.67 20.93 -3.69
C ALA A 129 -14.67 19.73 -4.64
N ALA A 130 -13.49 19.29 -5.11
CA ALA A 130 -13.33 18.14 -6.00
C ALA A 130 -12.46 17.06 -5.32
N PRO A 131 -12.97 16.39 -4.25
CA PRO A 131 -12.16 15.51 -3.43
C PRO A 131 -11.56 14.33 -4.20
N GLY A 132 -12.29 13.75 -5.14
CA GLY A 132 -11.80 12.63 -5.94
C GLY A 132 -10.58 13.00 -6.79
N LEU A 133 -10.57 14.17 -7.43
CA LEU A 133 -9.44 14.65 -8.19
C LEU A 133 -8.21 14.87 -7.30
N ILE A 134 -8.41 15.52 -6.15
CA ILE A 134 -7.32 15.81 -5.20
C ILE A 134 -6.72 14.52 -4.64
N VAL A 135 -7.55 13.56 -4.21
CA VAL A 135 -7.08 12.26 -3.72
C VAL A 135 -6.26 11.53 -4.78
N ASN A 136 -6.79 11.44 -6.01
CA ASN A 136 -6.07 10.77 -7.10
C ASN A 136 -4.70 11.42 -7.40
N THR A 137 -4.65 12.77 -7.39
CA THR A 137 -3.40 13.49 -7.61
C THR A 137 -2.40 13.24 -6.46
N LEU A 138 -2.87 13.19 -5.22
CA LEU A 138 -2.03 12.88 -4.06
C LEU A 138 -1.50 11.45 -4.11
N PHE A 139 -2.31 10.47 -4.50
CA PHE A 139 -1.84 9.09 -4.73
C PHE A 139 -0.85 8.97 -5.89
N PHE A 140 -1.02 9.77 -6.93
CA PHE A 140 -0.04 9.85 -8.01
C PHE A 140 1.30 10.40 -7.51
N VAL A 141 1.28 11.45 -6.69
CA VAL A 141 2.48 12.01 -6.04
C VAL A 141 3.13 10.98 -5.10
N GLN A 142 2.33 10.20 -4.36
CA GLN A 142 2.84 9.07 -3.57
C GLN A 142 3.54 8.04 -4.46
N GLY A 143 2.95 7.70 -5.60
CA GLY A 143 3.55 6.79 -6.59
C GLY A 143 4.89 7.30 -7.14
N ILE A 144 5.02 8.61 -7.39
CA ILE A 144 6.30 9.23 -7.76
C ILE A 144 7.32 9.05 -6.64
N GLY A 145 6.94 9.25 -5.38
CA GLY A 145 7.80 9.01 -4.22
C GLY A 145 8.29 7.56 -4.16
N THR A 146 7.39 6.60 -4.33
CA THR A 146 7.72 5.17 -4.34
C THR A 146 8.68 4.80 -5.47
N THR A 147 8.28 5.06 -6.71
CA THR A 147 9.05 4.68 -7.91
C THR A 147 10.38 5.44 -7.99
N GLY A 148 10.34 6.75 -7.71
CA GLY A 148 11.54 7.59 -7.72
C GLY A 148 12.56 7.16 -6.68
N SER A 149 12.12 6.81 -5.47
CA SER A 149 13.02 6.30 -4.43
C SER A 149 13.63 4.96 -4.81
N GLN A 150 12.85 4.04 -5.37
CA GLN A 150 13.36 2.75 -5.84
C GLN A 150 14.42 2.94 -6.92
N MET A 151 14.16 3.81 -7.89
CA MET A 151 15.08 4.07 -9.00
C MET A 151 16.34 4.78 -8.54
N ILE A 152 16.21 5.87 -7.79
CA ILE A 152 17.35 6.70 -7.38
C ILE A 152 18.20 5.96 -6.34
N LEU A 153 17.60 5.49 -5.27
CA LEU A 153 18.33 4.83 -4.19
C LEU A 153 18.94 3.50 -4.64
N GLY A 154 18.27 2.76 -5.52
CA GLY A 154 18.84 1.56 -6.12
C GLY A 154 20.15 1.82 -6.88
N GLN A 155 20.34 3.03 -7.42
CA GLN A 155 21.56 3.42 -8.13
C GLN A 155 22.66 3.97 -7.20
N VAL A 156 22.28 4.73 -6.17
CA VAL A 156 23.25 5.48 -5.36
C VAL A 156 23.55 4.87 -4.00
N ALA A 157 22.60 4.07 -3.46
CA ALA A 157 22.74 3.52 -2.11
C ALA A 157 23.73 2.36 -2.07
N THR A 158 24.92 2.61 -1.57
CA THR A 158 26.03 1.66 -1.50
C THR A 158 26.25 1.07 -0.09
N GLY A 159 25.58 1.59 0.94
CA GLY A 159 25.74 1.13 2.31
C GLY A 159 24.75 1.74 3.29
N PHE A 160 24.84 1.33 4.54
CA PHE A 160 23.89 1.71 5.60
C PHE A 160 23.81 3.22 5.86
N SER A 161 24.87 3.98 5.60
CA SER A 161 24.85 5.45 5.68
C SER A 161 23.82 6.10 4.77
N TRP A 162 23.48 5.48 3.62
CA TRP A 162 22.41 5.94 2.75
C TRP A 162 21.03 5.77 3.36
N TRP A 163 20.82 4.70 4.16
CA TRP A 163 19.61 4.56 4.95
C TRP A 163 19.42 5.73 5.89
N GLN A 164 20.45 6.08 6.66
CA GLN A 164 20.40 7.22 7.58
C GLN A 164 20.15 8.55 6.86
N LYS A 165 20.88 8.83 5.78
CA LYS A 165 20.69 10.04 4.96
C LYS A 165 19.29 10.14 4.38
N THR A 166 18.75 9.03 3.87
CA THR A 166 17.41 8.99 3.29
C THR A 166 16.34 9.27 4.36
N ASN A 167 16.46 8.67 5.54
CA ASN A 167 15.52 8.94 6.62
C ASN A 167 15.62 10.37 7.17
N LEU A 168 16.81 10.97 7.17
CA LEU A 168 16.98 12.40 7.48
C LEU A 168 16.29 13.31 6.44
N LEU A 169 16.38 12.95 5.16
CA LEU A 169 15.65 13.65 4.09
C LEU A 169 14.14 13.53 4.28
N LEU A 170 13.63 12.32 4.58
CA LEU A 170 12.20 12.10 4.84
C LEU A 170 11.72 12.86 6.08
N PHE A 171 12.54 12.93 7.13
CA PHE A 171 12.28 13.77 8.30
C PHE A 171 12.14 15.24 7.92
N SER A 172 13.05 15.74 7.06
CA SER A 172 13.00 17.13 6.59
C SER A 172 11.72 17.42 5.77
N LEU A 173 11.31 16.48 4.90
CA LEU A 173 10.03 16.57 4.18
C LEU A 173 8.84 16.55 5.15
N GLY A 174 8.87 15.69 6.16
CA GLY A 174 7.86 15.65 7.22
C GLY A 174 7.77 16.98 7.98
N LEU A 175 8.90 17.59 8.31
CA LEU A 175 8.96 18.89 8.99
C LEU A 175 8.37 20.02 8.13
N ILE A 176 8.72 20.07 6.84
CA ILE A 176 8.14 21.02 5.88
C ILE A 176 6.62 20.81 5.78
N GLY A 177 6.19 19.54 5.65
CA GLY A 177 4.77 19.17 5.62
C GLY A 177 4.02 19.62 6.88
N LEU A 178 4.60 19.42 8.06
CA LEU A 178 4.04 19.86 9.33
C LEU A 178 3.90 21.38 9.42
N ILE A 179 4.95 22.11 9.05
CA ILE A 179 4.96 23.58 9.04
C ILE A 179 3.85 24.10 8.13
N LEU A 180 3.78 23.60 6.88
CA LEU A 180 2.74 24.00 5.94
C LEU A 180 1.34 23.67 6.45
N PHE A 181 1.14 22.50 7.08
CA PHE A 181 -0.13 22.09 7.67
C PHE A 181 -0.58 23.02 8.81
N LEU A 182 0.35 23.41 9.66
CA LEU A 182 0.07 24.35 10.76
C LEU A 182 -0.34 25.74 10.24
N PHE A 183 0.36 26.25 9.22
CA PHE A 183 0.01 27.52 8.58
C PHE A 183 -1.31 27.44 7.78
N ALA A 184 -1.56 26.33 7.11
CA ALA A 184 -2.80 26.08 6.40
C ALA A 184 -4.00 26.05 7.36
N GLY A 185 -3.86 25.37 8.48
CA GLY A 185 -4.94 25.19 9.45
C GLY A 185 -5.40 26.49 10.15
N LYS A 186 -4.61 27.54 10.08
CA LYS A 186 -5.01 28.89 10.55
C LYS A 186 -5.83 29.67 9.50
N LYS A 187 -5.73 29.28 8.21
CA LYS A 187 -6.29 30.04 7.07
C LYS A 187 -7.37 29.28 6.31
N ALA A 188 -7.32 27.93 6.29
CA ALA A 188 -8.31 27.12 5.61
C ALA A 188 -9.62 27.07 6.39
N VAL A 189 -10.71 27.32 5.71
CA VAL A 189 -12.07 27.22 6.27
C VAL A 189 -12.66 25.90 5.78
N VAL A 190 -13.17 25.09 6.70
CA VAL A 190 -13.91 23.86 6.36
C VAL A 190 -15.08 24.23 5.48
N LEU A 191 -15.22 23.57 4.33
CA LEU A 191 -16.43 23.66 3.55
C LEU A 191 -17.55 23.09 4.42
N LYS A 192 -18.61 23.89 4.71
CA LYS A 192 -19.83 23.35 5.31
C LYS A 192 -20.31 22.27 4.34
N SER A 193 -20.09 21.02 4.70
CA SER A 193 -20.73 19.90 4.00
C SER A 193 -22.23 20.05 4.24
N GLU A 194 -23.02 20.21 3.20
CA GLU A 194 -24.47 20.00 3.20
C GLU A 194 -24.81 18.50 3.39
N THR A 195 -23.91 17.74 3.95
CA THR A 195 -24.11 16.34 4.30
C THR A 195 -24.62 16.21 5.73
N THR A 196 -25.87 16.64 5.93
CA THR A 196 -26.73 16.14 7.01
C THR A 196 -26.89 14.61 6.89
N ASP A 197 -26.66 14.05 5.71
CA ASP A 197 -26.81 12.61 5.46
C ASP A 197 -25.61 11.75 5.91
N ALA A 198 -24.38 12.26 5.91
CA ALA A 198 -23.23 11.49 6.38
C ALA A 198 -23.15 11.36 7.93
N LYS A 199 -23.76 12.28 8.68
CA LYS A 199 -23.90 12.12 10.14
C LYS A 199 -24.93 11.06 10.50
N ASN A 200 -26.00 10.93 9.71
CA ASN A 200 -27.03 9.91 9.92
C ASN A 200 -26.53 8.49 9.62
N ASP A 201 -25.56 8.32 8.71
CA ASP A 201 -24.93 7.01 8.46
C ASP A 201 -23.92 6.60 9.56
N PHE A 202 -23.29 7.56 10.24
CA PHE A 202 -22.36 7.26 11.35
C PHE A 202 -23.07 7.09 12.69
N ASP A 203 -24.11 7.86 12.98
CA ASP A 203 -24.93 7.71 14.20
C ASP A 203 -25.86 6.48 14.10
N SER A 204 -26.22 6.04 12.91
CA SER A 204 -26.89 4.74 12.68
C SER A 204 -25.96 3.55 12.96
N ALA A 205 -24.66 3.71 13.00
CA ALA A 205 -23.69 2.67 13.36
C ALA A 205 -23.67 2.33 14.87
N SER A 206 -24.37 3.09 15.71
CA SER A 206 -24.57 2.77 17.14
C SER A 206 -25.68 1.71 17.36
N LYS A 207 -26.57 1.46 16.38
CA LYS A 207 -27.51 0.35 16.44
C LYS A 207 -26.82 -0.88 15.87
N ALA A 208 -26.74 -1.97 16.65
CA ALA A 208 -26.12 -3.26 16.39
C ALA A 208 -25.56 -3.45 14.96
N LYS A 209 -24.25 -3.25 14.76
CA LYS A 209 -23.61 -3.42 13.45
C LYS A 209 -24.02 -4.78 12.88
N PRO A 210 -24.61 -4.84 11.69
CA PRO A 210 -24.99 -6.12 11.11
C PRO A 210 -23.73 -6.98 11.00
N LYS A 211 -23.75 -8.15 11.66
CA LYS A 211 -22.60 -9.04 11.73
C LYS A 211 -22.39 -9.68 10.37
N VAL A 212 -21.17 -9.60 9.87
CA VAL A 212 -20.75 -10.39 8.69
C VAL A 212 -20.80 -11.86 9.09
N GLN A 213 -21.47 -12.68 8.29
CA GLN A 213 -21.54 -14.12 8.55
C GLN A 213 -20.17 -14.76 8.29
N MET A 214 -19.45 -15.09 9.35
CA MET A 214 -18.12 -15.71 9.28
C MET A 214 -18.14 -17.10 8.62
N ASN A 215 -19.27 -17.77 8.58
CA ASN A 215 -19.44 -19.08 7.95
C ASN A 215 -19.79 -19.01 6.45
N SER A 216 -19.77 -17.81 5.85
CA SER A 216 -20.08 -17.66 4.42
C SER A 216 -18.91 -18.17 3.55
N PRO A 217 -19.15 -19.13 2.61
CA PRO A 217 -18.14 -19.57 1.66
C PRO A 217 -17.59 -18.41 0.80
N ILE A 218 -18.43 -17.42 0.48
CA ILE A 218 -18.04 -16.23 -0.29
C ILE A 218 -17.00 -15.40 0.48
N LEU A 219 -17.15 -15.26 1.81
CA LEU A 219 -16.18 -14.56 2.65
C LEU A 219 -14.80 -15.19 2.50
N TRP A 220 -14.69 -16.49 2.70
CA TRP A 220 -13.41 -17.20 2.68
C TRP A 220 -12.79 -17.27 1.29
N LEU A 221 -13.60 -17.40 0.24
CA LEU A 221 -13.12 -17.30 -1.13
C LEU A 221 -12.53 -15.90 -1.42
N LEU A 222 -13.18 -14.83 -0.95
CA LEU A 222 -12.68 -13.47 -1.09
C LEU A 222 -11.42 -13.25 -0.24
N VAL A 223 -11.34 -13.79 0.96
CA VAL A 223 -10.12 -13.77 1.79
C VAL A 223 -8.96 -14.44 1.05
N LEU A 224 -9.18 -15.61 0.43
CA LEU A 224 -8.17 -16.30 -0.35
C LEU A 224 -7.77 -15.50 -1.61
N VAL A 225 -8.73 -14.88 -2.29
CA VAL A 225 -8.47 -14.00 -3.44
C VAL A 225 -7.53 -12.87 -3.04
N PHE A 226 -7.82 -12.14 -1.97
CA PHE A 226 -6.95 -11.06 -1.49
C PHE A 226 -5.62 -11.58 -0.96
N GLY A 227 -5.62 -12.70 -0.22
CA GLY A 227 -4.41 -13.28 0.36
C GLY A 227 -3.41 -13.70 -0.72
N PHE A 228 -3.84 -14.46 -1.73
CA PHE A 228 -2.97 -14.87 -2.84
C PHE A 228 -2.54 -13.68 -3.71
N TYR A 229 -3.39 -12.69 -3.90
CA TYR A 229 -3.03 -11.44 -4.57
C TYR A 229 -1.93 -10.69 -3.79
N PHE A 230 -2.08 -10.52 -2.47
CA PHE A 230 -1.06 -9.86 -1.64
C PHE A 230 0.27 -10.58 -1.66
N ILE A 231 0.28 -11.91 -1.59
CA ILE A 231 1.51 -12.71 -1.72
C ILE A 231 2.23 -12.38 -3.03
N GLY A 232 1.51 -12.33 -4.15
CA GLY A 232 2.11 -12.00 -5.45
C GLY A 232 2.63 -10.57 -5.53
N GLU A 233 1.81 -9.57 -5.19
CA GLU A 233 2.18 -8.15 -5.27
C GLU A 233 3.27 -7.79 -4.26
N HIS A 234 3.04 -8.09 -2.99
CA HIS A 234 3.98 -7.75 -1.92
C HIS A 234 5.26 -8.58 -1.99
N GLY A 235 5.17 -9.81 -2.50
CA GLY A 235 6.34 -10.65 -2.73
C GLY A 235 7.34 -9.98 -3.68
N VAL A 236 6.90 -9.45 -4.80
CA VAL A 236 7.77 -8.68 -5.72
C VAL A 236 8.25 -7.40 -5.06
N LEU A 237 7.37 -6.61 -4.46
CA LEU A 237 7.75 -5.32 -3.87
C LEU A 237 8.80 -5.44 -2.75
N ASN A 238 8.77 -6.52 -1.99
CA ASN A 238 9.67 -6.72 -0.84
C ASN A 238 10.93 -7.53 -1.19
N TRP A 239 10.87 -8.46 -2.15
CA TRP A 239 11.90 -9.48 -2.33
C TRP A 239 12.58 -9.48 -3.70
N LEU A 240 12.02 -8.78 -4.71
CA LEU A 240 12.55 -8.82 -6.08
C LEU A 240 14.01 -8.37 -6.16
N LEU A 241 14.39 -7.35 -5.41
CA LEU A 241 15.76 -6.83 -5.41
C LEU A 241 16.75 -7.88 -4.88
N LEU A 242 16.41 -8.54 -3.75
CA LEU A 242 17.21 -9.62 -3.19
C LEU A 242 17.29 -10.81 -4.14
N TYR A 243 16.15 -11.20 -4.74
CA TYR A 243 16.10 -12.26 -5.75
C TYR A 243 17.02 -12.00 -6.92
N CYS A 244 16.98 -10.79 -7.48
CA CYS A 244 17.84 -10.41 -8.61
C CYS A 244 19.32 -10.46 -8.24
N LYS A 245 19.68 -9.99 -7.05
CA LYS A 245 21.07 -10.01 -6.57
C LYS A 245 21.56 -11.43 -6.33
N ASP A 246 20.83 -12.21 -5.53
CA ASP A 246 21.28 -13.54 -5.11
C ASP A 246 21.18 -14.59 -6.24
N GLN A 247 20.10 -14.53 -7.06
CA GLN A 247 19.88 -15.53 -8.09
C GLN A 247 20.62 -15.24 -9.40
N PHE A 248 20.77 -13.96 -9.77
CA PHE A 248 21.33 -13.58 -11.08
C PHE A 248 22.64 -12.81 -10.99
N GLY A 249 23.16 -12.59 -9.79
CA GLY A 249 24.40 -11.83 -9.57
C GLY A 249 24.29 -10.38 -10.03
N MET A 250 23.09 -9.81 -10.08
CA MET A 250 22.88 -8.41 -10.46
C MET A 250 23.37 -7.47 -9.36
N ASP A 251 23.94 -6.35 -9.77
CA ASP A 251 24.16 -5.25 -8.84
C ASP A 251 22.85 -4.56 -8.43
N SER A 252 22.90 -3.73 -7.40
CA SER A 252 21.70 -3.05 -6.88
C SER A 252 21.06 -2.12 -7.91
N ASN A 253 21.86 -1.50 -8.79
CA ASN A 253 21.37 -0.64 -9.85
C ASN A 253 20.53 -1.43 -10.87
N GLN A 254 21.08 -2.53 -11.40
CA GLN A 254 20.37 -3.39 -12.34
C GLN A 254 19.09 -3.97 -11.73
N ALA A 255 19.15 -4.45 -10.50
CA ALA A 255 18.00 -5.03 -9.81
C ALA A 255 16.89 -4.02 -9.52
N SER A 256 17.27 -2.79 -9.14
CA SER A 256 16.32 -1.72 -8.84
C SER A 256 15.54 -1.22 -10.06
N ILE A 257 16.08 -1.36 -11.27
CA ILE A 257 15.37 -1.04 -12.51
C ILE A 257 14.10 -1.90 -12.63
N TYR A 258 14.18 -3.20 -12.38
CA TYR A 258 13.03 -4.09 -12.47
C TYR A 258 11.98 -3.77 -11.39
N LEU A 259 12.42 -3.48 -10.17
CA LEU A 259 11.53 -3.11 -9.07
C LEU A 259 10.84 -1.76 -9.33
N SER A 260 11.60 -0.74 -9.74
CA SER A 260 11.05 0.58 -10.06
C SER A 260 10.16 0.54 -11.31
N MET A 261 10.46 -0.33 -12.28
CA MET A 261 9.60 -0.57 -13.43
C MET A 261 8.25 -1.15 -13.00
N PHE A 262 8.24 -2.16 -12.10
CA PHE A 262 7.00 -2.73 -11.58
C PHE A 262 6.14 -1.68 -10.87
N SER A 263 6.73 -0.90 -9.96
CA SER A 263 6.01 0.17 -9.24
C SER A 263 5.60 1.31 -10.15
N GLY A 264 6.44 1.71 -11.10
CA GLY A 264 6.16 2.79 -12.05
C GLY A 264 5.05 2.42 -13.02
N THR A 265 5.04 1.19 -13.54
CA THR A 265 3.94 0.69 -14.38
C THR A 265 2.66 0.55 -13.57
N MET A 266 2.73 0.17 -12.27
CA MET A 266 1.57 0.20 -11.39
C MET A 266 0.99 1.62 -11.22
N MET A 267 1.84 2.63 -11.03
CA MET A 267 1.40 4.02 -10.91
C MET A 267 0.69 4.48 -12.20
N ILE A 268 1.29 4.22 -13.37
CA ILE A 268 0.70 4.57 -14.67
C ILE A 268 -0.59 3.79 -14.92
N GLY A 269 -0.60 2.49 -14.63
CA GLY A 269 -1.74 1.61 -14.86
C GLY A 269 -3.01 2.04 -14.13
N ARG A 270 -2.88 2.53 -12.90
CA ARG A 270 -4.01 3.10 -12.14
C ARG A 270 -4.67 4.28 -12.86
N LEU A 271 -3.91 5.12 -13.56
CA LEU A 271 -4.45 6.25 -14.31
C LEU A 271 -5.07 5.80 -15.64
N VAL A 272 -4.34 4.99 -16.42
CA VAL A 272 -4.72 4.61 -17.78
C VAL A 272 -5.86 3.62 -17.80
N MET A 273 -5.91 2.67 -16.86
CA MET A 273 -6.89 1.58 -16.89
C MET A 273 -8.15 1.85 -16.06
N ALA A 274 -8.16 2.84 -15.18
CA ALA A 274 -9.33 3.16 -14.36
C ALA A 274 -10.61 3.45 -15.21
N PRO A 275 -10.55 4.19 -16.33
CA PRO A 275 -11.71 4.39 -17.21
C PRO A 275 -12.27 3.09 -17.80
N LEU A 276 -11.38 2.13 -18.11
CA LEU A 276 -11.77 0.82 -18.64
C LEU A 276 -12.48 -0.03 -17.57
N VAL A 277 -12.02 0.06 -16.31
CA VAL A 277 -12.71 -0.59 -15.18
C VAL A 277 -14.13 -0.05 -15.02
N GLN A 278 -14.32 1.26 -15.14
CA GLN A 278 -15.64 1.88 -15.08
C GLN A 278 -16.55 1.39 -16.22
N LYS A 279 -16.00 1.29 -17.44
CA LYS A 279 -16.75 0.84 -18.63
C LYS A 279 -17.11 -0.64 -18.60
N TRP A 280 -16.19 -1.52 -18.16
CA TRP A 280 -16.37 -2.97 -18.21
C TRP A 280 -16.96 -3.56 -16.94
N GLY A 281 -16.85 -2.83 -15.83
CA GLY A 281 -17.23 -3.28 -14.50
C GLY A 281 -16.16 -4.16 -13.83
N PRO A 282 -16.26 -4.35 -12.51
CA PRO A 282 -15.21 -5.01 -11.72
C PRO A 282 -14.91 -6.45 -12.16
N SER A 283 -15.93 -7.28 -12.33
CA SER A 283 -15.75 -8.70 -12.65
C SER A 283 -14.99 -8.92 -13.95
N ARG A 284 -15.40 -8.23 -15.04
CA ARG A 284 -14.76 -8.36 -16.35
C ARG A 284 -13.37 -7.77 -16.36
N SER A 285 -13.14 -6.66 -15.65
CA SER A 285 -11.84 -6.02 -15.55
C SER A 285 -10.84 -6.94 -14.83
N ILE A 286 -11.24 -7.58 -13.72
CA ILE A 286 -10.37 -8.54 -13.02
C ILE A 286 -10.04 -9.74 -13.91
N GLN A 287 -11.00 -10.26 -14.69
CA GLN A 287 -10.75 -11.37 -15.59
C GLN A 287 -9.73 -11.02 -16.69
N ILE A 288 -9.88 -9.87 -17.34
CA ILE A 288 -9.02 -9.47 -18.45
C ILE A 288 -7.65 -9.03 -17.91
N PHE A 289 -7.62 -8.03 -17.04
CA PHE A 289 -6.36 -7.48 -16.57
C PHE A 289 -5.65 -8.41 -15.60
N GLY A 290 -6.39 -9.11 -14.73
CA GLY A 290 -5.84 -10.15 -13.87
C GLY A 290 -5.25 -11.31 -14.66
N GLY A 291 -5.90 -11.72 -15.75
CA GLY A 291 -5.37 -12.77 -16.64
C GLY A 291 -4.07 -12.34 -17.33
N ILE A 292 -4.07 -11.18 -17.99
CA ILE A 292 -2.87 -10.66 -18.67
C ILE A 292 -1.75 -10.43 -17.63
N GLY A 293 -2.05 -9.78 -16.49
CA GLY A 293 -1.09 -9.53 -15.44
C GLY A 293 -0.48 -10.82 -14.89
N THR A 294 -1.31 -11.84 -14.61
CA THR A 294 -0.85 -13.14 -14.11
C THR A 294 0.06 -13.85 -15.12
N VAL A 295 -0.27 -13.83 -16.41
CA VAL A 295 0.57 -14.48 -17.46
C VAL A 295 1.92 -13.78 -17.57
N LEU A 296 1.94 -12.45 -17.69
CA LEU A 296 3.19 -11.68 -17.78
C LEU A 296 4.08 -11.89 -16.55
N TYR A 297 3.46 -11.84 -15.37
CA TYR A 297 4.12 -12.07 -14.09
C TYR A 297 4.72 -13.47 -14.00
N ALA A 298 3.93 -14.49 -14.36
CA ALA A 298 4.36 -15.88 -14.28
C ALA A 298 5.48 -16.19 -15.27
N VAL A 299 5.34 -15.78 -16.52
CA VAL A 299 6.39 -15.95 -17.55
C VAL A 299 7.65 -15.20 -17.14
N GLY A 300 7.50 -13.98 -16.60
CA GLY A 300 8.61 -13.14 -16.14
C GLY A 300 9.45 -13.79 -15.05
N ILE A 301 8.85 -14.57 -14.15
CA ILE A 301 9.57 -15.26 -13.07
C ILE A 301 10.01 -16.66 -13.50
N PHE A 302 9.12 -17.46 -14.11
CA PHE A 302 9.44 -18.85 -14.46
C PHE A 302 10.55 -18.99 -15.49
N CYS A 303 10.62 -18.09 -16.47
CA CYS A 303 11.67 -18.11 -17.49
C CYS A 303 12.96 -17.37 -17.05
N GLY A 304 12.96 -16.76 -15.88
CA GLY A 304 14.13 -16.17 -15.24
C GLY A 304 14.65 -14.88 -15.89
N LYS A 305 15.98 -14.65 -15.84
CA LYS A 305 16.62 -13.39 -16.23
C LYS A 305 16.18 -12.82 -17.58
N PRO A 306 16.07 -13.59 -18.69
CA PRO A 306 15.71 -13.05 -20.00
C PRO A 306 14.33 -12.40 -20.06
N THR A 307 13.40 -12.86 -19.24
CA THR A 307 11.99 -12.42 -19.23
C THR A 307 11.62 -11.56 -18.01
N LEU A 308 12.57 -11.26 -17.15
CA LEU A 308 12.32 -10.54 -15.90
C LEU A 308 11.67 -9.16 -16.13
N MET A 309 11.91 -8.57 -17.29
CA MET A 309 11.25 -7.30 -17.70
C MET A 309 9.72 -7.44 -17.75
N LEU A 310 9.19 -8.65 -18.04
CA LEU A 310 7.75 -8.91 -18.04
C LEU A 310 7.14 -8.76 -16.65
N VAL A 311 7.90 -9.01 -15.57
CA VAL A 311 7.47 -8.74 -14.21
C VAL A 311 7.23 -7.23 -14.04
N GLY A 312 8.16 -6.40 -14.51
CA GLY A 312 8.00 -4.96 -14.51
C GLY A 312 6.76 -4.49 -15.28
N ILE A 313 6.55 -5.03 -16.50
CA ILE A 313 5.38 -4.70 -17.34
C ILE A 313 4.08 -5.21 -16.71
N SER A 314 4.10 -6.34 -16.01
CA SER A 314 2.90 -6.89 -15.36
C SER A 314 2.30 -5.93 -14.34
N GLY A 315 3.11 -5.06 -13.72
CA GLY A 315 2.66 -4.03 -12.81
C GLY A 315 1.55 -3.15 -13.38
N LEU A 316 1.59 -2.87 -14.71
CA LEU A 316 0.56 -2.10 -15.40
C LEU A 316 -0.84 -2.73 -15.21
N PHE A 317 -0.95 -4.04 -15.33
CA PHE A 317 -2.21 -4.78 -15.25
C PHE A 317 -2.57 -5.15 -13.80
N VAL A 318 -1.57 -5.43 -12.96
CA VAL A 318 -1.74 -5.71 -11.54
C VAL A 318 -2.24 -4.48 -10.78
N SER A 319 -1.87 -3.28 -11.24
CA SER A 319 -2.16 -1.98 -10.59
C SER A 319 -3.62 -1.75 -10.21
N ILE A 320 -4.54 -2.17 -11.07
CA ILE A 320 -5.97 -1.94 -10.88
C ILE A 320 -6.66 -3.08 -10.12
N LEU A 321 -5.95 -4.18 -9.84
CA LEU A 321 -6.58 -5.35 -9.20
C LEU A 321 -7.06 -5.00 -7.79
N TYR A 322 -6.21 -4.39 -6.94
CA TYR A 322 -6.61 -4.04 -5.59
C TYR A 322 -7.85 -3.14 -5.52
N PRO A 323 -7.89 -1.95 -6.16
CA PRO A 323 -9.07 -1.10 -6.12
C PRO A 323 -10.30 -1.76 -6.76
N THR A 324 -10.10 -2.58 -7.80
CA THR A 324 -11.19 -3.30 -8.45
C THR A 324 -11.74 -4.44 -7.59
N LEU A 325 -10.87 -5.13 -6.83
CA LEU A 325 -11.28 -6.14 -5.86
C LEU A 325 -12.14 -5.53 -4.73
N LEU A 326 -11.83 -4.31 -4.28
CA LEU A 326 -12.69 -3.61 -3.31
C LEU A 326 -14.10 -3.40 -3.85
N LEU A 327 -14.23 -2.95 -5.11
CA LEU A 327 -15.51 -2.82 -5.79
C LEU A 327 -16.18 -4.18 -6.01
N PHE A 328 -15.39 -5.21 -6.29
CA PHE A 328 -15.87 -6.58 -6.48
C PHE A 328 -16.51 -7.14 -5.21
N VAL A 329 -15.90 -6.93 -4.02
CA VAL A 329 -16.50 -7.29 -2.73
C VAL A 329 -17.87 -6.66 -2.57
N GLN A 330 -18.02 -5.38 -2.91
CA GLN A 330 -19.28 -4.65 -2.79
C GLN A 330 -20.40 -5.22 -3.69
N GLN A 331 -20.07 -6.00 -4.71
CA GLN A 331 -21.07 -6.68 -5.55
C GLN A 331 -21.73 -7.88 -4.84
N TYR A 332 -21.06 -8.47 -3.86
CA TYR A 332 -21.53 -9.70 -3.14
C TYR A 332 -22.17 -9.41 -1.79
N TYR A 333 -22.06 -8.18 -1.29
CA TYR A 333 -22.63 -7.80 0.00
C TYR A 333 -23.65 -6.67 -0.13
N PRO A 334 -24.74 -6.68 0.66
CA PRO A 334 -25.64 -5.53 0.77
C PRO A 334 -24.87 -4.28 1.22
N SER A 335 -25.31 -3.07 0.78
CA SER A 335 -24.62 -1.81 1.12
C SER A 335 -24.47 -1.58 2.61
N SER A 336 -25.43 -2.06 3.43
CA SER A 336 -25.41 -1.93 4.88
C SER A 336 -24.23 -2.65 5.57
N ILE A 337 -23.66 -3.70 4.94
CA ILE A 337 -22.58 -4.49 5.51
C ILE A 337 -21.34 -4.55 4.62
N ALA A 338 -21.40 -4.01 3.39
CA ALA A 338 -20.31 -4.11 2.42
C ALA A 338 -18.99 -3.53 2.94
N SER A 339 -19.03 -2.39 3.64
CA SER A 339 -17.84 -1.78 4.24
C SER A 339 -17.23 -2.67 5.33
N THR A 340 -18.06 -3.21 6.23
CA THR A 340 -17.62 -4.12 7.29
C THR A 340 -17.06 -5.43 6.72
N ALA A 341 -17.71 -6.00 5.69
CA ALA A 341 -17.24 -7.18 5.00
C ALA A 341 -15.88 -6.93 4.32
N THR A 342 -15.72 -5.82 3.63
CA THR A 342 -14.47 -5.42 2.99
C THR A 342 -13.34 -5.30 4.02
N GLY A 343 -13.59 -4.59 5.12
CA GLY A 343 -12.60 -4.45 6.21
C GLY A 343 -12.21 -5.79 6.82
N THR A 344 -13.18 -6.67 7.08
CA THR A 344 -12.93 -8.01 7.62
C THR A 344 -12.09 -8.86 6.67
N ILE A 345 -12.45 -8.89 5.37
CA ILE A 345 -11.73 -9.64 4.34
C ILE A 345 -10.27 -9.17 4.24
N ILE A 346 -10.05 -7.85 4.13
CA ILE A 346 -8.71 -7.28 4.03
C ILE A 346 -7.89 -7.58 5.28
N SER A 347 -8.47 -7.42 6.48
CA SER A 347 -7.75 -7.68 7.73
C SER A 347 -7.29 -9.14 7.83
N ILE A 348 -8.16 -10.10 7.51
CA ILE A 348 -7.79 -11.52 7.53
C ILE A 348 -6.75 -11.82 6.44
N ALA A 349 -6.92 -11.27 5.23
CA ALA A 349 -5.97 -11.43 4.14
C ALA A 349 -4.59 -10.84 4.47
N THR A 350 -4.54 -9.72 5.20
CA THR A 350 -3.28 -9.14 5.67
C THR A 350 -2.60 -10.01 6.71
N ILE A 351 -3.35 -10.65 7.61
CA ILE A 351 -2.79 -11.63 8.56
C ILE A 351 -2.20 -12.82 7.79
N PHE A 352 -2.89 -13.27 6.75
CA PHE A 352 -2.41 -14.34 5.86
C PHE A 352 -1.11 -13.94 5.14
N ASP A 353 -1.01 -12.71 4.66
CA ASP A 353 0.21 -12.15 4.04
C ASP A 353 1.38 -12.04 5.04
N ILE A 354 1.10 -11.61 6.28
CA ILE A 354 2.09 -11.59 7.37
C ILE A 354 2.64 -13.00 7.63
N ALA A 355 1.74 -13.99 7.78
CA ALA A 355 2.12 -15.37 8.02
C ALA A 355 2.94 -15.93 6.83
N PHE A 356 2.52 -15.61 5.60
CA PHE A 356 3.27 -16.00 4.41
C PHE A 356 4.67 -15.42 4.39
N ASN A 357 4.85 -14.12 4.66
CA ASN A 357 6.18 -13.50 4.67
C ASN A 357 7.12 -14.13 5.68
N LEU A 358 6.63 -14.53 6.88
CA LEU A 358 7.42 -15.30 7.86
C LEU A 358 7.87 -16.65 7.31
N LEU A 359 6.95 -17.39 6.70
CA LEU A 359 7.25 -18.69 6.08
C LEU A 359 8.18 -18.55 4.88
N PHE A 360 7.99 -17.50 4.08
CA PHE A 360 8.77 -17.23 2.89
C PHE A 360 10.25 -17.01 3.19
N GLY A 361 10.58 -16.23 4.23
CA GLY A 361 11.96 -16.10 4.69
C GLY A 361 12.60 -17.44 5.06
N LYS A 362 11.84 -18.31 5.77
CA LYS A 362 12.30 -19.66 6.13
C LYS A 362 12.49 -20.56 4.91
N ILE A 363 11.56 -20.48 3.95
CA ILE A 363 11.66 -21.23 2.69
C ILE A 363 12.92 -20.80 1.92
N ILE A 364 13.20 -19.49 1.83
CA ILE A 364 14.39 -18.99 1.16
C ILE A 364 15.67 -19.47 1.85
N ASP A 365 15.72 -19.43 3.19
CA ASP A 365 16.90 -19.91 3.94
C ASP A 365 17.15 -21.41 3.74
N GLN A 366 16.11 -22.22 3.52
CA GLN A 366 16.21 -23.67 3.34
C GLN A 366 16.37 -24.11 1.86
N MET A 367 15.67 -23.45 0.94
CA MET A 367 15.56 -23.89 -0.46
C MET A 367 16.18 -22.91 -1.46
N GLY A 368 16.66 -21.76 -0.98
CA GLY A 368 17.22 -20.69 -1.82
C GLY A 368 16.18 -19.81 -2.51
N TYR A 369 16.65 -18.71 -3.06
CA TYR A 369 15.79 -17.72 -3.74
C TYR A 369 15.09 -18.28 -4.98
N HIS A 370 15.74 -19.16 -5.73
CA HIS A 370 15.15 -19.70 -6.96
C HIS A 370 13.81 -20.40 -6.69
N LEU A 371 13.83 -21.41 -5.82
CA LEU A 371 12.61 -22.18 -5.51
C LEU A 371 11.59 -21.33 -4.70
N GLY A 372 12.07 -20.52 -3.75
CA GLY A 372 11.19 -19.62 -2.99
C GLY A 372 10.39 -18.70 -3.93
N PHE A 373 11.06 -18.09 -4.90
CA PHE A 373 10.41 -17.13 -5.80
C PHE A 373 9.37 -17.78 -6.73
N MET A 374 9.47 -19.09 -7.03
CA MET A 374 8.46 -19.80 -7.81
C MET A 374 7.08 -19.85 -7.14
N ILE A 375 7.02 -19.63 -5.82
CA ILE A 375 5.74 -19.57 -5.08
C ILE A 375 4.93 -18.34 -5.49
N LEU A 376 5.58 -17.24 -5.83
CA LEU A 376 4.90 -15.98 -6.15
C LEU A 376 4.03 -16.08 -7.42
N PRO A 377 4.53 -16.55 -8.58
CA PRO A 377 3.69 -16.77 -9.75
C PRO A 377 2.60 -17.83 -9.52
N VAL A 378 2.89 -18.88 -8.75
CA VAL A 378 1.87 -19.86 -8.35
C VAL A 378 0.76 -19.19 -7.55
N SER A 379 1.08 -18.28 -6.64
CA SER A 379 0.07 -17.53 -5.88
C SER A 379 -0.82 -16.68 -6.79
N MET A 380 -0.24 -15.99 -7.79
CA MET A 380 -1.01 -15.20 -8.76
C MET A 380 -1.91 -16.08 -9.65
N ILE A 381 -1.46 -17.27 -10.02
CA ILE A 381 -2.28 -18.24 -10.75
C ILE A 381 -3.45 -18.72 -9.89
N ILE A 382 -3.20 -19.07 -8.62
CA ILE A 382 -4.25 -19.49 -7.67
C ILE A 382 -5.25 -18.34 -7.46
N PHE A 383 -4.78 -17.12 -7.26
CA PHE A 383 -5.63 -15.92 -7.21
C PHE A 383 -6.57 -15.85 -8.42
N TYR A 384 -6.02 -15.99 -9.63
CA TYR A 384 -6.78 -15.89 -10.88
C TYR A 384 -7.80 -17.02 -11.03
N LEU A 385 -7.45 -18.25 -10.63
CA LEU A 385 -8.36 -19.39 -10.66
C LEU A 385 -9.51 -19.24 -9.66
N ILE A 386 -9.22 -18.82 -8.42
CA ILE A 386 -10.25 -18.64 -7.38
C ILE A 386 -11.21 -17.52 -7.74
N VAL A 387 -10.72 -16.38 -8.25
CA VAL A 387 -11.61 -15.27 -8.62
C VAL A 387 -12.53 -15.65 -9.80
N ASN A 388 -12.02 -16.40 -10.79
CA ASN A 388 -12.83 -16.90 -11.90
C ASN A 388 -13.87 -17.94 -11.44
N PHE A 389 -13.49 -18.83 -10.52
CA PHE A 389 -14.41 -19.77 -9.91
C PHE A 389 -15.54 -19.04 -9.17
N LEU A 390 -15.21 -18.01 -8.39
CA LEU A 390 -16.17 -17.20 -7.65
C LEU A 390 -17.14 -16.49 -8.60
N ILE A 391 -16.65 -15.87 -9.68
CA ILE A 391 -17.47 -15.20 -10.70
C ILE A 391 -18.42 -16.18 -11.39
N LYS A 392 -17.97 -17.40 -11.67
CA LYS A 392 -18.81 -18.43 -12.33
C LYS A 392 -19.88 -19.02 -11.39
N LYS A 393 -19.49 -19.27 -10.13
CA LYS A 393 -20.36 -20.00 -9.18
C LYS A 393 -21.38 -19.09 -8.50
N TYR A 394 -21.02 -17.84 -8.19
CA TYR A 394 -21.87 -16.95 -7.40
C TYR A 394 -22.28 -15.73 -8.23
N LYS A 395 -23.59 -15.50 -8.33
CA LYS A 395 -24.13 -14.31 -8.99
C LYS A 395 -23.95 -13.09 -8.07
N PRO A 396 -23.43 -11.96 -8.56
CA PRO A 396 -23.34 -10.75 -7.78
C PRO A 396 -24.74 -10.21 -7.47
N LEU A 397 -24.94 -9.68 -6.25
CA LEU A 397 -26.18 -9.02 -5.83
C LEU A 397 -26.41 -7.71 -6.58
N ARG A 398 -25.34 -7.06 -7.06
CA ARG A 398 -25.37 -5.79 -7.78
C ARG A 398 -24.45 -5.84 -8.99
N LYS A 399 -24.91 -5.33 -10.11
CA LYS A 399 -24.05 -5.03 -11.27
C LYS A 399 -23.56 -3.58 -11.13
N LEU A 400 -22.30 -3.40 -10.72
CA LEU A 400 -21.61 -2.12 -10.76
C LEU A 400 -20.99 -1.98 -12.16
N GLY A 401 -21.34 -0.94 -12.89
CA GLY A 401 -20.88 -0.71 -14.25
C GLY A 401 -21.90 -1.11 -15.28
N LYS A 402 -22.75 -0.15 -15.59
CA LYS A 402 -23.43 0.21 -16.84
C LYS A 402 -24.34 1.40 -16.50
N ASN A 403 -23.86 2.57 -16.70
CA ASN A 403 -24.67 3.69 -17.16
C ASN A 403 -24.07 4.14 -18.48
#